data_cc9c506127ddb44427216f02a40a708a
#
_entry.id   cc9c506127ddb44427216f02a40a708a
#
_cell.length_a   1.000
_cell.length_b   1.000
_cell.length_c   1.000
_cell.angle_alpha   90.00
_cell.angle_beta   90.00
_cell.angle_gamma   90.00
#
_symmetry.space_group_name_H-M   'P 1'
#
loop_
_entity.id
_entity.type
_entity.pdbx_description
1 polymer ?
#
loop_
_entity_poly.entity_id
_entity_poly.type
_entity_poly.pdbx_seq_one_letter_code
_entity_poly.pdbx_strand_id
1 'polypeptide(L)'
;ATGYVKEIYHPDYVAKRMEIGAVIGASPKDNVKRECPQKDDVIVLLGGRTGRDGCGGATGSSKAHNSSSIETCGAEVQKGNPPTERKIQRLFRKAEVAKMIKRCNDFGAGGVSVAIGELADGLRVQLDKVPKKYAGLDGTELAISESQERMAVVVAPEDVQKFLAFAKEENLEAVEVAVVTEEPRLVLMWRGKEVVNLSRAFLDTNGAHQETNVAVDMPDPKENYLNKIDTPAVSEALAAGDMKKAWLAELADLNVCSQKGLVEMFDGSIGAGSVYMPFGGKYQLTETQSMVAKIPVMTGKSDAVTMMAYGFDPYLSSWSPYHGAVYAVLESLSRIVSAGGDYSKVRFTFQEYFRRMSEEPKRWSQPFAALLGAYNAQIGFGLPSIGPALVRHWTGCWLSWTPTMLPSTHTP
;
A
#
# COMPACT_ATOMS: atom_id res chain seq x y z
N ALA A 1 3.15 8.88 13.32
CA ALA A 1 4.46 8.30 13.71
C ALA A 1 4.79 7.09 12.85
N THR A 2 6.06 6.85 12.60
CA THR A 2 6.57 5.64 11.97
C THR A 2 6.79 4.60 13.05
N GLY A 3 6.00 3.53 13.05
CA GLY A 3 6.03 2.53 14.11
C GLY A 3 7.03 1.40 13.89
N TYR A 4 7.40 1.15 12.63
CA TYR A 4 8.32 0.09 12.25
C TYR A 4 8.98 0.37 10.90
N VAL A 5 10.27 0.09 10.78
CA VAL A 5 11.03 0.18 9.53
C VAL A 5 11.98 -1.00 9.47
N LYS A 6 12.06 -1.69 8.34
CA LYS A 6 12.97 -2.82 8.11
C LYS A 6 13.35 -2.90 6.65
N GLU A 7 14.61 -3.16 6.38
CA GLU A 7 15.10 -3.60 5.07
C GLU A 7 15.37 -5.11 5.11
N ILE A 8 15.04 -5.78 4.00
CA ILE A 8 15.31 -7.20 3.77
C ILE A 8 16.15 -7.31 2.50
N TYR A 9 17.23 -8.05 2.57
CA TYR A 9 18.23 -8.17 1.52
C TYR A 9 18.15 -9.53 0.84
N HIS A 10 18.10 -9.52 -0.49
CA HIS A 10 18.16 -10.73 -1.32
C HIS A 10 18.77 -10.36 -2.68
N PRO A 11 19.60 -11.24 -3.30
CA PRO A 11 20.27 -10.93 -4.56
C PRO A 11 19.34 -10.52 -5.69
N ASP A 12 18.13 -11.04 -5.75
CA ASP A 12 17.16 -10.72 -6.79
C ASP A 12 16.59 -9.30 -6.71
N TYR A 13 16.82 -8.56 -5.61
CA TYR A 13 16.39 -7.17 -5.45
C TYR A 13 17.46 -6.14 -5.81
N VAL A 14 18.63 -6.54 -6.28
CA VAL A 14 19.73 -5.62 -6.60
C VAL A 14 19.33 -4.64 -7.71
N ALA A 15 18.67 -5.14 -8.75
CA ALA A 15 18.27 -4.32 -9.91
C ALA A 15 16.98 -3.54 -9.69
N LYS A 16 16.13 -3.97 -8.75
CA LYS A 16 14.84 -3.32 -8.48
C LYS A 16 14.48 -3.48 -7.01
N ARG A 17 14.47 -2.38 -6.32
CA ARG A 17 13.96 -2.31 -4.94
C ARG A 17 12.43 -2.39 -4.94
N MET A 18 11.90 -2.91 -3.86
CA MET A 18 10.49 -2.83 -3.57
C MET A 18 10.32 -2.15 -2.22
N GLU A 19 9.43 -1.17 -2.17
CA GLU A 19 9.06 -0.46 -0.96
C GLU A 19 7.60 -0.75 -0.67
N ILE A 20 7.32 -1.12 0.57
CA ILE A 20 5.98 -1.41 1.03
C ILE A 20 5.70 -0.57 2.25
N GLY A 21 4.64 0.21 2.18
CA GLY A 21 4.14 0.99 3.29
C GLY A 21 2.78 0.45 3.75
N ALA A 22 2.60 0.35 5.06
CA ALA A 22 1.30 0.08 5.67
C ALA A 22 0.96 1.22 6.62
N VAL A 23 -0.26 1.74 6.50
CA VAL A 23 -0.76 2.86 7.31
C VAL A 23 -2.03 2.42 8.03
N ILE A 24 -2.13 2.79 9.31
CA ILE A 24 -3.34 2.61 10.08
C ILE A 24 -3.87 3.95 10.58
N GLY A 25 -5.15 4.16 10.39
CA GLY A 25 -5.88 5.30 10.91
C GLY A 25 -7.11 4.87 11.70
N ALA A 26 -7.72 5.79 12.41
CA ALA A 26 -8.97 5.57 13.12
C ALA A 26 -9.92 6.75 12.88
N SER A 27 -11.20 6.45 12.75
CA SER A 27 -12.28 7.43 12.64
C SER A 27 -13.44 7.00 13.53
N PRO A 28 -14.20 7.94 14.12
CA PRO A 28 -15.47 7.61 14.77
C PRO A 28 -16.38 6.83 13.81
N LYS A 29 -17.03 5.78 14.30
CA LYS A 29 -17.89 4.91 13.48
C LYS A 29 -18.96 5.71 12.72
N ASP A 30 -19.55 6.71 13.36
CA ASP A 30 -20.61 7.54 12.77
C ASP A 30 -20.14 8.47 11.64
N ASN A 31 -18.82 8.61 11.46
CA ASN A 31 -18.22 9.38 10.38
C ASN A 31 -17.94 8.52 9.13
N VAL A 32 -18.06 7.20 9.25
CA VAL A 32 -17.81 6.28 8.14
C VAL A 32 -19.08 6.10 7.33
N LYS A 33 -19.11 6.66 6.12
CA LYS A 33 -20.15 6.42 5.12
C LYS A 33 -19.66 5.43 4.07
N ARG A 34 -20.58 4.61 3.56
CA ARG A 34 -20.36 3.68 2.44
C ARG A 34 -21.61 3.71 1.54
N GLU A 35 -21.81 4.83 0.90
CA GLU A 35 -22.94 5.05 0.00
C GLU A 35 -22.49 4.83 -1.46
N CYS A 36 -23.35 4.21 -2.25
CA CYS A 36 -23.13 4.14 -3.70
C CYS A 36 -23.40 5.52 -4.30
N PRO A 37 -22.49 6.03 -5.13
CA PRO A 37 -22.72 7.26 -5.90
C PRO A 37 -24.00 7.16 -6.74
N GLN A 38 -24.74 8.25 -6.82
CA GLN A 38 -25.97 8.36 -7.58
C GLN A 38 -25.76 9.29 -8.77
N LYS A 39 -26.63 9.18 -9.77
CA LYS A 39 -26.69 10.14 -10.87
C LYS A 39 -26.71 11.57 -10.34
N ASP A 40 -25.99 12.46 -11.00
CA ASP A 40 -25.78 13.87 -10.70
C ASP A 40 -24.90 14.17 -9.47
N ASP A 41 -24.41 13.16 -8.72
CA ASP A 41 -23.37 13.36 -7.73
C ASP A 41 -22.12 13.99 -8.38
N VAL A 42 -21.48 14.86 -7.65
CA VAL A 42 -20.34 15.64 -8.15
C VAL A 42 -19.03 15.06 -7.62
N ILE A 43 -18.04 14.98 -8.51
CA ILE A 43 -16.67 14.63 -8.12
C ILE A 43 -15.88 15.92 -7.93
N VAL A 44 -15.41 16.13 -6.71
CA VAL A 44 -14.51 17.22 -6.36
C VAL A 44 -13.10 16.68 -6.26
N LEU A 45 -12.18 17.25 -7.04
CA LEU A 45 -10.74 17.06 -6.92
C LEU A 45 -10.19 18.14 -5.98
N LEU A 46 -9.42 17.72 -4.97
CA LEU A 46 -8.83 18.64 -3.99
C LEU A 46 -7.36 18.31 -3.72
N GLY A 47 -6.61 19.32 -3.32
CA GLY A 47 -5.21 19.19 -2.90
C GLY A 47 -4.22 19.78 -3.88
N GLY A 48 -3.20 19.02 -4.25
CA GLY A 48 -2.13 19.46 -5.14
C GLY A 48 -2.57 19.66 -6.60
N ARG A 49 -1.79 20.44 -7.34
CA ARG A 49 -2.01 20.66 -8.77
C ARG A 49 -1.31 19.58 -9.60
N THR A 50 -1.80 19.34 -10.81
CA THR A 50 -1.31 18.33 -11.73
C THR A 50 -0.08 18.79 -12.49
N GLY A 51 0.95 17.97 -12.51
CA GLY A 51 2.16 18.09 -13.34
C GLY A 51 2.37 16.82 -14.18
N ARG A 52 3.61 16.59 -14.63
CA ARG A 52 4.02 15.35 -15.34
C ARG A 52 4.44 14.22 -14.41
N ASP A 53 4.16 14.36 -13.13
CA ASP A 53 4.51 13.36 -12.12
C ASP A 53 3.90 12.01 -12.50
N GLY A 54 4.72 10.97 -12.61
CA GLY A 54 4.28 9.60 -12.87
C GLY A 54 3.59 9.35 -14.21
N CYS A 55 3.75 10.23 -15.22
CA CYS A 55 3.13 10.04 -16.53
C CYS A 55 3.59 8.77 -17.26
N GLY A 56 4.74 8.20 -16.89
CA GLY A 56 5.18 6.87 -17.31
C GLY A 56 4.34 5.74 -16.69
N GLY A 57 3.61 6.03 -15.62
CA GLY A 57 2.68 5.16 -14.93
C GLY A 57 3.33 3.86 -14.43
N ALA A 58 2.50 2.87 -14.07
CA ALA A 58 2.95 1.54 -13.68
C ALA A 58 3.83 0.87 -14.76
N THR A 59 3.64 1.19 -16.02
CA THR A 59 4.50 0.74 -17.12
C THR A 59 5.92 1.30 -16.99
N GLY A 60 6.06 2.59 -16.63
CA GLY A 60 7.35 3.24 -16.40
C GLY A 60 8.10 2.60 -15.23
N SER A 61 7.40 2.38 -14.10
CA SER A 61 7.97 1.71 -12.92
C SER A 61 8.34 0.24 -13.16
N SER A 62 7.75 -0.39 -14.18
CA SER A 62 8.01 -1.80 -14.54
C SER A 62 9.12 -1.99 -15.58
N LYS A 63 9.67 -0.91 -16.14
CA LYS A 63 10.81 -0.98 -17.08
C LYS A 63 12.13 -1.12 -16.32
N ALA A 64 13.09 -1.77 -16.96
CA ALA A 64 14.46 -1.77 -16.46
C ALA A 64 15.05 -0.35 -16.58
N HIS A 65 15.56 0.17 -15.48
CA HIS A 65 16.22 1.47 -15.46
C HIS A 65 17.70 1.36 -15.84
N ASN A 66 18.19 2.37 -16.54
CA ASN A 66 19.60 2.53 -16.91
C ASN A 66 20.06 3.97 -16.61
N SER A 67 21.33 4.27 -16.88
CA SER A 67 21.90 5.60 -16.61
C SER A 67 21.20 6.75 -17.33
N SER A 68 20.61 6.50 -18.51
CA SER A 68 19.86 7.52 -19.25
C SER A 68 18.44 7.75 -18.72
N SER A 69 17.94 6.88 -17.84
CA SER A 69 16.60 7.02 -17.26
C SER A 69 16.44 8.31 -16.43
N ILE A 70 17.51 8.78 -15.79
CA ILE A 70 17.52 10.04 -15.02
C ILE A 70 17.25 11.24 -15.95
N GLU A 71 17.83 11.24 -17.12
CA GLU A 71 17.68 12.33 -18.09
C GLU A 71 16.31 12.32 -18.77
N THR A 72 15.79 11.13 -19.08
CA THR A 72 14.54 10.95 -19.82
C THR A 72 13.30 11.00 -18.94
N CYS A 73 13.38 10.55 -17.68
CA CYS A 73 12.25 10.42 -16.76
C CYS A 73 12.31 11.40 -15.58
N GLY A 74 13.28 12.32 -15.53
CA GLY A 74 13.45 13.23 -14.39
C GLY A 74 12.24 14.12 -14.08
N ALA A 75 11.44 14.46 -15.09
CA ALA A 75 10.21 15.24 -14.94
C ALA A 75 9.04 14.41 -14.36
N GLU A 76 9.14 13.08 -14.43
CA GLU A 76 8.10 12.13 -13.98
C GLU A 76 8.27 11.73 -12.53
N VAL A 77 9.38 12.12 -11.87
CA VAL A 77 9.62 11.82 -10.47
C VAL A 77 8.55 12.49 -9.61
N GLN A 78 7.84 11.68 -8.86
CA GLN A 78 6.82 12.14 -7.91
C GLN A 78 7.50 12.93 -6.78
N LYS A 79 6.88 14.04 -6.40
CA LYS A 79 7.40 14.92 -5.33
C LYS A 79 6.32 15.11 -4.29
N GLY A 80 6.60 14.66 -3.07
CA GLY A 80 5.71 14.84 -1.93
C GLY A 80 5.55 16.31 -1.53
N ASN A 81 4.39 16.64 -0.96
CA ASN A 81 4.09 17.94 -0.39
C ASN A 81 3.42 17.78 1.00
N PRO A 82 4.22 17.52 2.06
CA PRO A 82 3.70 17.28 3.39
C PRO A 82 2.76 18.37 3.95
N PRO A 83 2.95 19.67 3.66
CA PRO A 83 1.98 20.69 4.06
C PRO A 83 0.60 20.50 3.43
N THR A 84 0.51 20.11 2.16
CA THR A 84 -0.76 19.82 1.49
C THR A 84 -1.41 18.57 2.06
N GLU A 85 -0.62 17.51 2.26
CA GLU A 85 -1.07 16.27 2.92
C GLU A 85 -1.68 16.58 4.30
N ARG A 86 -1.00 17.38 5.11
CA ARG A 86 -1.50 17.78 6.43
C ARG A 86 -2.83 18.53 6.39
N LYS A 87 -3.02 19.40 5.40
CA LYS A 87 -4.29 20.14 5.21
C LYS A 87 -5.42 19.18 4.83
N ILE A 88 -5.18 18.22 3.92
CA ILE A 88 -6.13 17.18 3.55
C ILE A 88 -6.54 16.36 4.78
N GLN A 89 -5.58 15.89 5.57
CA GLN A 89 -5.84 15.16 6.81
C GLN A 89 -6.71 15.97 7.78
N ARG A 90 -6.46 17.27 7.93
CA ARG A 90 -7.26 18.15 8.80
C ARG A 90 -8.68 18.30 8.28
N LEU A 91 -8.86 18.44 6.97
CA LEU A 91 -10.18 18.51 6.35
C LEU A 91 -10.98 17.22 6.60
N PHE A 92 -10.41 16.06 6.31
CA PHE A 92 -11.07 14.77 6.47
C PHE A 92 -11.37 14.39 7.94
N ARG A 93 -10.67 15.00 8.91
CA ARG A 93 -10.95 14.81 10.33
C ARG A 93 -12.18 15.55 10.83
N LYS A 94 -12.70 16.52 10.10
CA LYS A 94 -13.95 17.21 10.43
C LYS A 94 -15.13 16.26 10.19
N ALA A 95 -15.91 15.96 11.24
CA ALA A 95 -17.03 15.05 11.17
C ALA A 95 -18.06 15.44 10.12
N GLU A 96 -18.32 16.73 9.97
CA GLU A 96 -19.24 17.27 8.96
C GLU A 96 -18.75 16.98 7.55
N VAL A 97 -17.44 17.14 7.29
CA VAL A 97 -16.84 16.85 5.98
C VAL A 97 -16.89 15.36 5.68
N ALA A 98 -16.47 14.52 6.65
CA ALA A 98 -16.49 13.07 6.47
C ALA A 98 -17.88 12.53 6.12
N LYS A 99 -18.93 13.13 6.70
CA LYS A 99 -20.34 12.74 6.44
C LYS A 99 -20.87 13.20 5.08
N MET A 100 -20.25 14.17 4.40
CA MET A 100 -20.62 14.56 3.03
C MET A 100 -19.99 13.66 1.97
N ILE A 101 -18.91 12.96 2.30
CA ILE A 101 -18.16 12.12 1.35
C ILE A 101 -18.83 10.75 1.25
N LYS A 102 -19.38 10.41 0.07
CA LYS A 102 -19.93 9.08 -0.25
C LYS A 102 -18.83 8.07 -0.55
N ARG A 103 -17.84 8.46 -1.38
CA ARG A 103 -16.63 7.70 -1.73
C ARG A 103 -15.46 8.65 -1.93
N CYS A 104 -14.26 8.15 -1.80
CA CYS A 104 -13.04 8.88 -2.14
C CYS A 104 -11.94 7.94 -2.61
N ASN A 105 -11.05 8.46 -3.45
CA ASN A 105 -9.81 7.82 -3.85
C ASN A 105 -8.67 8.84 -3.80
N ASP A 106 -7.46 8.35 -3.50
CA ASP A 106 -6.22 9.08 -3.72
C ASP A 106 -5.75 8.96 -5.17
N PHE A 107 -4.74 9.75 -5.54
CA PHE A 107 -4.18 9.74 -6.88
C PHE A 107 -2.86 8.95 -6.89
N GLY A 108 -2.96 7.71 -7.32
CA GLY A 108 -1.83 6.85 -7.66
C GLY A 108 -1.70 6.65 -9.16
N ALA A 109 -1.18 5.47 -9.54
CA ALA A 109 -0.99 5.08 -10.94
C ALA A 109 -2.28 5.21 -11.77
N GLY A 110 -2.16 5.85 -12.92
CA GLY A 110 -3.28 6.13 -13.82
C GLY A 110 -4.03 7.44 -13.53
N GLY A 111 -3.63 8.20 -12.51
CA GLY A 111 -4.07 9.55 -12.24
C GLY A 111 -5.61 9.72 -12.21
N VAL A 112 -6.11 10.74 -12.91
CA VAL A 112 -7.56 11.03 -13.04
C VAL A 112 -8.35 9.85 -13.59
N SER A 113 -7.79 9.12 -14.58
CA SER A 113 -8.46 7.99 -15.21
C SER A 113 -8.79 6.87 -14.24
N VAL A 114 -7.94 6.63 -13.24
CA VAL A 114 -8.12 5.60 -12.22
C VAL A 114 -8.78 6.19 -10.97
N ALA A 115 -8.18 7.21 -10.35
CA ALA A 115 -8.67 7.77 -9.09
C ALA A 115 -10.13 8.24 -9.17
N ILE A 116 -10.52 8.87 -10.29
CA ILE A 116 -11.91 9.27 -10.54
C ILE A 116 -12.68 8.12 -11.19
N GLY A 117 -12.06 7.43 -12.17
CA GLY A 117 -12.72 6.39 -12.96
C GLY A 117 -13.26 5.21 -12.14
N GLU A 118 -12.75 4.97 -10.94
CA GLU A 118 -13.20 3.89 -10.04
C GLU A 118 -14.29 4.33 -9.05
N LEU A 119 -14.62 5.62 -8.98
CA LEU A 119 -15.59 6.12 -7.99
C LEU A 119 -17.03 5.73 -8.30
N ALA A 120 -17.40 5.64 -9.58
CA ALA A 120 -18.75 5.24 -10.02
C ALA A 120 -18.71 4.55 -11.38
N ASP A 121 -19.77 3.82 -11.71
CA ASP A 121 -19.87 3.07 -12.98
C ASP A 121 -20.00 4.01 -14.20
N GLY A 122 -20.75 5.08 -14.06
CA GLY A 122 -20.94 6.11 -15.08
C GLY A 122 -20.33 7.44 -14.64
N LEU A 123 -19.44 8.02 -15.45
CA LEU A 123 -18.72 9.24 -15.14
C LEU A 123 -18.45 10.09 -16.38
N ARG A 124 -18.67 11.40 -16.26
CA ARG A 124 -18.23 12.39 -17.23
C ARG A 124 -17.25 13.36 -16.59
N VAL A 125 -16.00 13.27 -17.00
CA VAL A 125 -14.87 14.03 -16.43
C VAL A 125 -14.48 15.16 -17.36
N GLN A 126 -14.27 16.37 -16.83
CA GLN A 126 -13.82 17.57 -17.56
C GLN A 126 -12.33 17.80 -17.28
N LEU A 127 -11.43 17.30 -18.12
CA LEU A 127 -9.99 17.46 -17.95
C LEU A 127 -9.54 18.92 -17.98
N ASP A 128 -10.28 19.79 -18.67
CA ASP A 128 -9.99 21.22 -18.70
C ASP A 128 -10.10 21.89 -17.34
N LYS A 129 -10.93 21.34 -16.43
CA LYS A 129 -11.11 21.83 -15.05
C LYS A 129 -10.05 21.34 -14.08
N VAL A 130 -9.22 20.35 -14.45
CA VAL A 130 -8.18 19.80 -13.57
C VAL A 130 -7.11 20.86 -13.31
N PRO A 131 -6.83 21.24 -12.05
CA PRO A 131 -5.81 22.24 -11.70
C PRO A 131 -4.43 21.81 -12.16
N LYS A 132 -3.67 22.75 -12.74
CA LYS A 132 -2.35 22.50 -13.35
C LYS A 132 -1.26 23.24 -12.61
N LYS A 133 -0.08 22.62 -12.45
CA LYS A 133 1.13 23.25 -11.91
C LYS A 133 1.67 24.30 -12.88
N TYR A 134 1.55 24.04 -14.19
CA TYR A 134 2.04 24.88 -15.28
C TYR A 134 1.24 24.66 -16.58
N ALA A 135 1.38 25.55 -17.54
CA ALA A 135 0.78 25.42 -18.85
C ALA A 135 1.48 24.34 -19.71
N GLY A 136 0.80 23.87 -20.76
CA GLY A 136 1.38 22.94 -21.76
C GLY A 136 1.15 21.46 -21.46
N LEU A 137 0.37 21.11 -20.43
CA LEU A 137 -0.11 19.75 -20.24
C LEU A 137 -1.17 19.42 -21.27
N ASP A 138 -1.04 18.27 -21.92
CA ASP A 138 -2.04 17.75 -22.84
C ASP A 138 -3.13 16.91 -22.13
N GLY A 139 -4.09 16.41 -22.90
CA GLY A 139 -5.20 15.62 -22.35
C GLY A 139 -4.74 14.29 -21.76
N THR A 140 -3.72 13.67 -22.34
CA THR A 140 -3.16 12.41 -21.86
C THR A 140 -2.44 12.62 -20.53
N GLU A 141 -1.55 13.60 -20.45
CA GLU A 141 -0.82 13.95 -19.24
C GLU A 141 -1.79 14.29 -18.10
N LEU A 142 -2.87 15.04 -18.37
CA LEU A 142 -3.89 15.35 -17.38
C LEU A 142 -4.67 14.12 -16.91
N ALA A 143 -4.90 13.16 -17.81
CA ALA A 143 -5.67 11.96 -17.51
C ALA A 143 -4.90 10.94 -16.67
N ILE A 144 -3.57 10.83 -16.84
CA ILE A 144 -2.76 9.75 -16.25
C ILE A 144 -1.74 10.21 -15.20
N SER A 145 -1.54 11.51 -15.01
CA SER A 145 -0.57 12.04 -14.04
C SER A 145 -0.84 11.57 -12.61
N GLU A 146 0.20 11.16 -11.93
CA GLU A 146 0.20 10.70 -10.53
C GLU A 146 0.66 11.79 -9.55
N SER A 147 0.43 13.07 -9.84
CA SER A 147 0.80 14.14 -8.89
C SER A 147 0.22 13.88 -7.53
N GLN A 148 1.08 13.84 -6.52
CA GLN A 148 0.77 13.43 -5.14
C GLN A 148 -0.05 14.48 -4.38
N GLU A 149 -0.55 14.07 -3.20
CA GLU A 149 -1.40 14.85 -2.29
C GLU A 149 -2.64 15.42 -2.97
N ARG A 150 -3.28 14.58 -3.78
CA ARG A 150 -4.61 14.86 -4.34
C ARG A 150 -5.60 13.81 -3.87
N MET A 151 -6.85 14.24 -3.69
CA MET A 151 -7.97 13.34 -3.42
C MET A 151 -9.12 13.66 -4.38
N ALA A 152 -9.81 12.62 -4.82
CA ALA A 152 -11.10 12.76 -5.50
C ALA A 152 -12.20 12.27 -4.55
N VAL A 153 -13.23 13.08 -4.34
CA VAL A 153 -14.36 12.77 -3.46
C VAL A 153 -15.68 12.88 -4.20
N VAL A 154 -16.60 11.99 -3.89
CA VAL A 154 -17.98 12.02 -4.37
C VAL A 154 -18.84 12.69 -3.33
N VAL A 155 -19.52 13.76 -3.71
CA VAL A 155 -20.37 14.58 -2.86
C VAL A 155 -21.73 14.77 -3.51
N ALA A 156 -22.80 14.79 -2.71
CA ALA A 156 -24.13 15.11 -3.23
C ALA A 156 -24.18 16.57 -3.76
N PRO A 157 -24.96 16.88 -4.79
CA PRO A 157 -25.03 18.23 -5.39
C PRO A 157 -25.29 19.34 -4.38
N GLU A 158 -26.17 19.10 -3.42
CA GLU A 158 -26.54 20.05 -2.37
C GLU A 158 -25.41 20.35 -1.37
N ASP A 159 -24.47 19.41 -1.20
CA ASP A 159 -23.34 19.54 -0.25
C ASP A 159 -22.08 20.16 -0.88
N VAL A 160 -22.01 20.29 -2.22
CA VAL A 160 -20.79 20.71 -2.94
C VAL A 160 -20.28 22.05 -2.44
N GLN A 161 -21.13 23.08 -2.35
CA GLN A 161 -20.70 24.42 -1.96
C GLN A 161 -20.21 24.45 -0.50
N LYS A 162 -20.84 23.68 0.36
CA LYS A 162 -20.42 23.53 1.77
C LYS A 162 -19.06 22.83 1.85
N PHE A 163 -18.86 21.77 1.07
CA PHE A 163 -17.59 21.04 0.99
C PHE A 163 -16.45 21.96 0.50
N LEU A 164 -16.68 22.74 -0.57
CA LEU A 164 -15.71 23.70 -1.10
C LEU A 164 -15.35 24.80 -0.07
N ALA A 165 -16.32 25.25 0.72
CA ALA A 165 -16.07 26.20 1.80
C ALA A 165 -15.15 25.62 2.89
N PHE A 166 -15.37 24.38 3.30
CA PHE A 166 -14.47 23.70 4.27
C PHE A 166 -13.06 23.48 3.70
N ALA A 167 -12.94 23.14 2.41
CA ALA A 167 -11.62 23.02 1.78
C ALA A 167 -10.88 24.36 1.77
N LYS A 168 -11.59 25.48 1.51
CA LYS A 168 -11.05 26.84 1.53
C LYS A 168 -10.58 27.24 2.93
N GLU A 169 -11.28 26.86 4.00
CA GLU A 169 -10.84 27.10 5.40
C GLU A 169 -9.47 26.47 5.69
N GLU A 170 -9.17 25.32 5.11
CA GLU A 170 -7.88 24.64 5.22
C GLU A 170 -6.85 25.13 4.19
N ASN A 171 -7.17 26.16 3.39
CA ASN A 171 -6.34 26.63 2.26
C ASN A 171 -6.01 25.50 1.26
N LEU A 172 -6.99 24.67 0.96
CA LEU A 172 -6.93 23.67 -0.09
C LEU A 172 -7.65 24.18 -1.33
N GLU A 173 -7.01 23.98 -2.50
CA GLU A 173 -7.69 24.12 -3.79
C GLU A 173 -8.61 22.92 -3.97
N ALA A 174 -9.88 23.17 -4.30
CA ALA A 174 -10.88 22.14 -4.55
C ALA A 174 -11.74 22.57 -5.72
N VAL A 175 -11.93 21.67 -6.70
CA VAL A 175 -12.60 21.97 -7.97
C VAL A 175 -13.53 20.82 -8.37
N GLU A 176 -14.73 21.16 -8.84
CA GLU A 176 -15.64 20.20 -9.45
C GLU A 176 -15.12 19.78 -10.82
N VAL A 177 -14.71 18.53 -10.96
CA VAL A 177 -14.08 18.03 -12.20
C VAL A 177 -14.91 16.99 -12.95
N ALA A 178 -15.89 16.37 -12.30
CA ALA A 178 -16.72 15.35 -12.93
C ALA A 178 -18.11 15.28 -12.30
N VAL A 179 -19.01 14.61 -13.02
CA VAL A 179 -20.35 14.25 -12.53
C VAL A 179 -20.60 12.77 -12.77
N VAL A 180 -21.37 12.16 -11.88
CA VAL A 180 -21.84 10.78 -12.03
C VAL A 180 -22.99 10.77 -13.04
N THR A 181 -22.92 9.85 -14.01
CA THR A 181 -23.93 9.69 -15.06
C THR A 181 -24.73 8.41 -14.89
N GLU A 182 -25.91 8.35 -15.47
CA GLU A 182 -26.75 7.14 -15.45
C GLU A 182 -26.17 6.04 -16.37
N GLU A 183 -25.62 6.45 -17.52
CA GLU A 183 -25.00 5.51 -18.45
C GLU A 183 -23.67 5.00 -17.87
N PRO A 184 -23.44 3.66 -17.78
CA PRO A 184 -22.23 3.09 -17.19
C PRO A 184 -21.05 3.16 -18.16
N ARG A 185 -20.50 4.37 -18.30
CA ARG A 185 -19.37 4.70 -19.18
C ARG A 185 -18.43 5.66 -18.49
N LEU A 186 -17.14 5.49 -18.72
CA LEU A 186 -16.13 6.50 -18.41
C LEU A 186 -15.92 7.39 -19.62
N VAL A 187 -16.32 8.65 -19.51
CA VAL A 187 -16.16 9.65 -20.56
C VAL A 187 -15.21 10.75 -20.07
N LEU A 188 -14.08 10.94 -20.76
CA LEU A 188 -13.17 12.05 -20.52
C LEU A 188 -13.32 13.10 -21.62
N MET A 189 -13.58 14.34 -21.19
CA MET A 189 -13.73 15.50 -22.07
C MET A 189 -12.48 16.37 -22.00
N TRP A 190 -11.96 16.81 -23.14
CA TRP A 190 -10.88 17.76 -23.23
C TRP A 190 -11.06 18.70 -24.42
N ARG A 191 -11.00 20.01 -24.15
CA ARG A 191 -11.22 21.06 -25.16
C ARG A 191 -12.52 20.87 -25.95
N GLY A 192 -13.61 20.52 -25.25
CA GLY A 192 -14.93 20.31 -25.81
C GLY A 192 -15.11 19.02 -26.63
N LYS A 193 -14.10 18.12 -26.64
CA LYS A 193 -14.18 16.84 -27.35
C LYS A 193 -14.11 15.66 -26.37
N GLU A 194 -14.78 14.58 -26.69
CA GLU A 194 -14.62 13.30 -26.03
C GLU A 194 -13.27 12.69 -26.49
N VAL A 195 -12.33 12.55 -25.55
CA VAL A 195 -11.02 11.92 -25.82
C VAL A 195 -10.98 10.48 -25.34
N VAL A 196 -11.86 10.10 -24.42
CA VAL A 196 -12.10 8.73 -23.97
C VAL A 196 -13.60 8.54 -23.80
N ASN A 197 -14.10 7.39 -24.26
CA ASN A 197 -15.49 6.96 -24.08
C ASN A 197 -15.54 5.43 -24.03
N LEU A 198 -15.40 4.86 -22.81
CA LEU A 198 -15.31 3.42 -22.59
C LEU A 198 -16.49 2.92 -21.76
N SER A 199 -17.06 1.78 -22.13
CA SER A 199 -18.10 1.15 -21.32
C SER A 199 -17.51 0.54 -20.04
N ARG A 200 -18.29 0.52 -18.97
CA ARG A 200 -17.88 -0.16 -17.73
C ARG A 200 -17.60 -1.63 -17.96
N ALA A 201 -18.42 -2.31 -18.73
CA ALA A 201 -18.20 -3.73 -19.06
C ALA A 201 -16.83 -4.00 -19.73
N PHE A 202 -16.34 -3.07 -20.57
CA PHE A 202 -15.00 -3.17 -21.14
C PHE A 202 -13.92 -2.96 -20.07
N LEU A 203 -14.09 -1.95 -19.20
CA LEU A 203 -13.12 -1.65 -18.14
C LEU A 203 -13.00 -2.80 -17.13
N ASP A 204 -14.10 -3.44 -16.75
CA ASP A 204 -14.15 -4.52 -15.78
C ASP A 204 -13.42 -5.78 -16.26
N THR A 205 -13.36 -6.01 -17.56
CA THR A 205 -12.70 -7.18 -18.17
C THR A 205 -11.41 -6.84 -18.93
N ASN A 206 -11.03 -5.57 -19.01
CA ASN A 206 -10.00 -5.06 -19.94
C ASN A 206 -10.25 -5.48 -21.39
N GLY A 207 -11.49 -5.76 -21.78
CA GLY A 207 -11.88 -6.20 -23.11
C GLY A 207 -11.38 -7.59 -23.50
N ALA A 208 -10.79 -8.35 -22.57
CA ALA A 208 -10.24 -9.67 -22.87
C ALA A 208 -10.66 -10.68 -21.80
N HIS A 209 -11.07 -11.86 -22.25
CA HIS A 209 -11.18 -13.04 -21.40
C HIS A 209 -9.81 -13.70 -21.34
N GLN A 210 -9.23 -13.77 -20.14
CA GLN A 210 -7.89 -14.36 -19.97
C GLN A 210 -8.02 -15.75 -19.36
N GLU A 211 -7.47 -16.72 -20.04
CA GLU A 211 -7.29 -18.09 -19.54
C GLU A 211 -5.80 -18.42 -19.52
N THR A 212 -5.36 -19.15 -18.51
CA THR A 212 -3.99 -19.61 -18.43
C THR A 212 -3.92 -21.03 -17.87
N ASN A 213 -2.92 -21.76 -18.31
CA ASN A 213 -2.58 -23.07 -17.77
C ASN A 213 -1.52 -22.88 -16.67
N VAL A 214 -1.68 -23.62 -15.58
CA VAL A 214 -0.75 -23.60 -14.45
C VAL A 214 -0.18 -24.99 -14.24
N ALA A 215 1.15 -25.12 -14.24
CA ALA A 215 1.84 -26.35 -13.92
C ALA A 215 2.64 -26.16 -12.63
N VAL A 216 2.21 -26.82 -11.55
CA VAL A 216 2.83 -26.71 -10.23
C VAL A 216 3.72 -27.91 -9.97
N ASP A 217 5.01 -27.68 -9.73
CA ASP A 217 5.94 -28.69 -9.26
C ASP A 217 6.07 -28.59 -7.73
N MET A 218 6.21 -29.75 -7.07
CA MET A 218 6.56 -29.78 -5.65
C MET A 218 7.98 -29.27 -5.47
N PRO A 219 8.28 -28.45 -4.43
CA PRO A 219 9.65 -28.06 -4.15
C PRO A 219 10.48 -29.28 -3.76
N ASP A 220 11.75 -29.34 -4.20
CA ASP A 220 12.65 -30.42 -3.83
C ASP A 220 12.95 -30.34 -2.30
N PRO A 221 12.61 -31.37 -1.52
CA PRO A 221 12.88 -31.39 -0.09
C PRO A 221 14.37 -31.30 0.26
N LYS A 222 15.25 -31.70 -0.63
CA LYS A 222 16.72 -31.62 -0.45
C LYS A 222 17.21 -30.18 -0.51
N GLU A 223 16.48 -29.33 -1.24
CA GLU A 223 16.76 -27.90 -1.39
C GLU A 223 16.05 -27.05 -0.32
N ASN A 224 15.45 -27.70 0.69
CA ASN A 224 14.75 -27.00 1.77
C ASN A 224 15.68 -25.98 2.44
N TYR A 225 15.33 -24.71 2.32
CA TYR A 225 16.05 -23.58 2.87
C TYR A 225 16.33 -23.73 4.37
N LEU A 226 15.37 -24.23 5.15
CA LEU A 226 15.51 -24.38 6.60
C LEU A 226 16.57 -25.43 7.02
N ASN A 227 17.03 -26.25 6.09
CA ASN A 227 18.06 -27.27 6.34
C ASN A 227 19.44 -26.87 5.83
N LYS A 228 19.61 -25.61 5.39
CA LYS A 228 20.87 -25.12 4.80
C LYS A 228 21.40 -23.93 5.58
N ILE A 229 22.71 -23.77 5.54
CA ILE A 229 23.42 -22.57 5.97
C ILE A 229 23.90 -21.88 4.70
N ASP A 230 23.21 -20.83 4.28
CA ASP A 230 23.47 -20.17 2.99
C ASP A 230 24.53 -19.04 3.08
N THR A 231 25.09 -18.81 4.28
CA THR A 231 26.16 -17.83 4.49
C THR A 231 27.51 -18.52 4.40
N PRO A 232 28.28 -18.38 3.29
CA PRO A 232 29.55 -19.09 3.09
C PRO A 232 30.54 -18.86 4.22
N ALA A 233 30.67 -17.61 4.69
CA ALA A 233 31.58 -17.27 5.78
C ALA A 233 31.25 -17.98 7.11
N VAL A 234 29.97 -18.24 7.38
CA VAL A 234 29.52 -19.01 8.54
C VAL A 234 29.89 -20.49 8.37
N SER A 235 29.56 -21.07 7.20
CA SER A 235 29.84 -22.46 6.89
C SER A 235 31.35 -22.76 6.94
N GLU A 236 32.18 -21.90 6.37
CA GLU A 236 33.63 -22.02 6.40
C GLU A 236 34.19 -21.96 7.84
N ALA A 237 33.71 -21.03 8.66
CA ALA A 237 34.14 -20.90 10.04
C ALA A 237 33.72 -22.10 10.89
N LEU A 238 32.52 -22.63 10.69
CA LEU A 238 32.04 -23.84 11.36
C LEU A 238 32.88 -25.06 10.97
N ALA A 239 33.19 -25.22 9.69
CA ALA A 239 34.04 -26.31 9.18
C ALA A 239 35.46 -26.23 9.76
N ALA A 240 35.96 -25.04 10.05
CA ALA A 240 37.26 -24.81 10.71
C ALA A 240 37.19 -24.94 12.23
N GLY A 241 36.02 -25.18 12.85
CA GLY A 241 35.84 -25.23 14.30
C GLY A 241 35.89 -23.87 15.00
N ASP A 242 35.88 -22.76 14.26
CA ASP A 242 35.94 -21.42 14.83
C ASP A 242 34.51 -20.85 15.05
N MET A 243 33.94 -21.21 16.19
CA MET A 243 32.60 -20.78 16.61
C MET A 243 32.50 -19.25 16.76
N LYS A 244 33.57 -18.61 17.22
CA LYS A 244 33.57 -17.14 17.37
C LYS A 244 33.48 -16.43 16.01
N LYS A 245 34.26 -16.91 15.05
CA LYS A 245 34.26 -16.39 13.69
C LYS A 245 32.91 -16.63 13.03
N ALA A 246 32.32 -17.82 13.20
CA ALA A 246 30.98 -18.13 12.69
C ALA A 246 29.91 -17.19 13.26
N TRP A 247 29.92 -16.97 14.57
CA TRP A 247 29.00 -16.07 15.24
C TRP A 247 29.14 -14.62 14.76
N LEU A 248 30.37 -14.13 14.61
CA LEU A 248 30.60 -12.77 14.10
C LEU A 248 30.23 -12.61 12.63
N ALA A 249 30.41 -13.65 11.83
CA ALA A 249 29.98 -13.66 10.43
C ALA A 249 28.45 -13.58 10.29
N GLU A 250 27.72 -14.33 11.11
CA GLU A 250 26.26 -14.28 11.17
C GLU A 250 25.76 -12.91 11.61
N LEU A 251 26.34 -12.34 12.66
CA LEU A 251 25.97 -11.00 13.13
C LEU A 251 26.29 -9.87 12.13
N ALA A 252 27.16 -10.12 11.17
CA ALA A 252 27.51 -9.18 10.11
C ALA A 252 26.60 -9.30 8.87
N ASP A 253 25.76 -10.35 8.79
CA ASP A 253 24.80 -10.49 7.70
C ASP A 253 23.81 -9.33 7.70
N LEU A 254 23.48 -8.80 6.52
CA LEU A 254 22.61 -7.62 6.38
C LEU A 254 21.18 -7.85 6.87
N ASN A 255 20.69 -9.09 6.83
CA ASN A 255 19.37 -9.44 7.37
C ASN A 255 19.37 -9.66 8.89
N VAL A 256 20.55 -9.83 9.50
CA VAL A 256 20.73 -10.10 10.93
C VAL A 256 21.24 -8.89 11.70
N CYS A 257 22.12 -8.09 11.10
CA CYS A 257 22.72 -6.93 11.75
C CYS A 257 21.68 -5.88 12.16
N SER A 258 22.03 -5.06 13.17
CA SER A 258 21.15 -4.00 13.62
C SER A 258 20.93 -2.93 12.54
N GLN A 259 19.69 -2.61 12.27
CA GLN A 259 19.27 -1.55 11.36
C GLN A 259 18.86 -0.26 12.09
N LYS A 260 19.37 -0.06 13.32
CA LYS A 260 19.01 1.10 14.14
C LYS A 260 19.26 2.42 13.45
N GLY A 261 20.38 2.57 12.74
CA GLY A 261 20.71 3.78 12.01
C GLY A 261 19.68 4.12 10.91
N LEU A 262 19.14 3.11 10.23
CA LEU A 262 18.03 3.30 9.27
C LEU A 262 16.78 3.79 9.99
N VAL A 263 16.39 3.14 11.07
CA VAL A 263 15.16 3.44 11.80
C VAL A 263 15.19 4.84 12.41
N GLU A 264 16.35 5.30 12.88
CA GLU A 264 16.54 6.64 13.44
C GLU A 264 16.37 7.79 12.42
N MET A 265 16.31 7.49 11.13
CA MET A 265 15.96 8.47 10.09
C MET A 265 14.47 8.79 10.01
N PHE A 266 13.62 8.09 10.75
CA PHE A 266 12.17 8.21 10.69
C PHE A 266 11.56 8.73 12.01
N ASP A 267 10.33 9.23 11.92
CA ASP A 267 9.59 9.89 13.01
C ASP A 267 8.92 8.89 13.97
N GLY A 268 9.68 8.18 14.78
CA GLY A 268 9.17 7.16 15.71
C GLY A 268 8.25 7.68 16.82
N SER A 269 8.32 8.96 17.18
CA SER A 269 7.60 9.54 18.33
C SER A 269 6.56 10.59 17.97
N ILE A 270 6.43 10.98 16.72
CA ILE A 270 5.52 12.04 16.28
C ILE A 270 4.07 11.69 16.64
N GLY A 271 3.37 12.68 17.24
CA GLY A 271 1.98 12.51 17.70
C GLY A 271 1.85 11.82 19.06
N ALA A 272 2.96 11.41 19.70
CA ALA A 272 3.00 10.77 21.03
C ALA A 272 2.06 9.57 21.20
N GLY A 273 1.75 8.87 20.09
CA GLY A 273 0.89 7.68 20.08
C GLY A 273 1.65 6.36 20.18
N SER A 274 2.98 6.36 19.94
CA SER A 274 3.78 5.12 19.97
C SER A 274 3.81 4.52 21.37
N VAL A 275 3.38 3.27 21.48
CA VAL A 275 3.47 2.46 22.71
C VAL A 275 4.79 1.70 22.71
N TYR A 276 5.11 1.06 21.58
CA TYR A 276 6.42 0.46 21.35
C TYR A 276 7.21 1.34 20.41
N MET A 277 8.36 1.81 20.91
CA MET A 277 9.36 2.45 20.04
C MET A 277 10.04 1.38 19.20
N PRO A 278 10.55 1.70 18.01
CA PRO A 278 11.20 0.71 17.13
C PRO A 278 12.36 -0.06 17.79
N PHE A 279 13.02 0.56 18.77
CA PHE A 279 14.01 -0.10 19.62
C PHE A 279 13.65 0.13 21.10
N GLY A 280 13.58 -0.96 21.86
CA GLY A 280 13.21 -0.97 23.26
C GLY A 280 14.32 -1.51 24.17
N GLY A 281 13.93 -1.86 25.39
CA GLY A 281 14.83 -2.33 26.45
C GLY A 281 15.58 -1.20 27.15
N LYS A 282 16.32 -1.55 28.19
CA LYS A 282 17.06 -0.60 29.03
C LYS A 282 18.00 0.31 28.22
N TYR A 283 18.62 -0.22 27.19
CA TYR A 283 19.61 0.47 26.37
C TYR A 283 19.07 0.90 25.01
N GLN A 284 17.78 0.67 24.74
CA GLN A 284 17.15 0.95 23.44
C GLN A 284 17.92 0.32 22.27
N LEU A 285 18.34 -0.93 22.43
CA LEU A 285 19.07 -1.70 21.43
C LEU A 285 18.30 -2.94 20.96
N THR A 286 17.19 -3.28 21.62
CA THR A 286 16.36 -4.43 21.26
C THR A 286 15.33 -4.01 20.25
N GLU A 287 15.41 -4.53 19.02
CA GLU A 287 14.43 -4.28 17.96
C GLU A 287 13.05 -4.81 18.38
N THR A 288 12.01 -3.97 18.26
CA THR A 288 10.63 -4.42 18.38
C THR A 288 10.17 -4.97 17.04
N GLN A 289 9.36 -6.03 17.06
CA GLN A 289 8.99 -6.74 15.84
C GLN A 289 7.56 -6.43 15.37
N SER A 290 6.93 -5.44 15.98
CA SER A 290 5.59 -4.99 15.64
C SER A 290 5.40 -3.52 16.00
N MET A 291 4.58 -2.82 15.24
CA MET A 291 4.12 -1.50 15.59
C MET A 291 2.98 -1.62 16.60
N VAL A 292 3.07 -0.89 17.70
CA VAL A 292 1.96 -0.71 18.66
C VAL A 292 1.79 0.78 18.93
N ALA A 293 0.61 1.30 18.64
CA ALA A 293 0.31 2.72 18.81
C ALA A 293 -1.09 2.94 19.37
N LYS A 294 -1.25 3.98 20.19
CA LYS A 294 -2.55 4.40 20.69
C LYS A 294 -3.42 4.94 19.57
N ILE A 295 -4.71 4.66 19.64
CA ILE A 295 -5.68 5.26 18.73
C ILE A 295 -5.72 6.78 18.99
N PRO A 296 -5.45 7.61 17.97
CA PRO A 296 -5.55 9.06 18.12
C PRO A 296 -7.02 9.47 18.27
N VAL A 297 -7.34 10.14 19.37
CA VAL A 297 -8.67 10.72 19.62
C VAL A 297 -8.60 12.24 19.54
N MET A 298 -9.71 12.89 19.12
CA MET A 298 -9.77 14.34 18.99
C MET A 298 -9.83 15.05 20.34
N THR A 299 -10.45 14.40 21.32
CA THR A 299 -10.61 14.93 22.67
C THR A 299 -10.46 13.79 23.68
N GLY A 300 -9.93 14.11 24.86
CA GLY A 300 -9.71 13.14 25.93
C GLY A 300 -8.48 12.25 25.72
N LYS A 301 -8.50 11.05 26.30
CA LYS A 301 -7.44 10.04 26.22
C LYS A 301 -8.04 8.69 25.86
N SER A 302 -7.28 7.87 25.17
CA SER A 302 -7.63 6.48 24.87
C SER A 302 -6.47 5.57 25.24
N ASP A 303 -6.77 4.44 25.88
CA ASP A 303 -5.82 3.35 26.13
C ASP A 303 -5.96 2.24 25.11
N ALA A 304 -6.92 2.36 24.18
CA ALA A 304 -7.02 1.45 23.05
C ALA A 304 -5.83 1.62 22.10
N VAL A 305 -5.27 0.50 21.66
CA VAL A 305 -4.12 0.48 20.76
C VAL A 305 -4.46 -0.24 19.46
N THR A 306 -3.71 0.10 18.43
CA THR A 306 -3.62 -0.64 17.18
C THR A 306 -2.26 -1.32 17.11
N MET A 307 -2.23 -2.48 16.46
CA MET A 307 -1.00 -3.25 16.24
C MET A 307 -0.88 -3.61 14.77
N MET A 308 0.34 -3.53 14.23
CA MET A 308 0.68 -4.02 12.89
C MET A 308 1.97 -4.81 12.95
N ALA A 309 2.02 -5.91 12.21
CA ALA A 309 3.22 -6.69 11.99
C ALA A 309 3.19 -7.26 10.56
N TYR A 310 4.33 -7.67 10.07
CA TYR A 310 4.46 -8.34 8.79
C TYR A 310 5.19 -9.66 8.94
N GLY A 311 5.12 -10.53 7.94
CA GLY A 311 5.94 -11.71 7.80
C GLY A 311 6.43 -11.84 6.37
N PHE A 312 7.72 -12.09 6.18
CA PHE A 312 8.31 -12.35 4.87
C PHE A 312 9.75 -12.87 4.99
N ASP A 313 10.01 -13.99 4.34
CA ASP A 313 11.34 -14.54 4.13
C ASP A 313 11.55 -14.77 2.63
N PRO A 314 12.43 -13.99 1.97
CA PRO A 314 12.67 -14.10 0.53
C PRO A 314 13.35 -15.41 0.13
N TYR A 315 14.20 -15.98 0.98
CA TYR A 315 14.90 -17.24 0.69
C TYR A 315 13.95 -18.43 0.75
N LEU A 316 13.13 -18.48 1.81
CA LEU A 316 12.08 -19.49 1.94
C LEU A 316 11.06 -19.40 0.79
N SER A 317 10.66 -18.17 0.42
CA SER A 317 9.73 -17.90 -0.65
C SER A 317 10.30 -18.28 -2.03
N SER A 318 11.61 -18.10 -2.23
CA SER A 318 12.31 -18.51 -3.46
C SER A 318 12.39 -20.01 -3.61
N TRP A 319 12.61 -20.74 -2.51
CA TRP A 319 12.59 -22.20 -2.51
C TRP A 319 11.17 -22.74 -2.75
N SER A 320 10.20 -22.20 -2.02
CA SER A 320 8.81 -22.63 -2.10
C SER A 320 7.85 -21.49 -1.82
N PRO A 321 7.23 -20.90 -2.84
CA PRO A 321 6.23 -19.84 -2.65
C PRO A 321 5.06 -20.26 -1.74
N TYR A 322 4.66 -21.52 -1.78
CA TYR A 322 3.64 -22.06 -0.86
C TYR A 322 4.07 -21.95 0.61
N HIS A 323 5.25 -22.49 0.94
CA HIS A 323 5.74 -22.44 2.31
C HIS A 323 6.09 -21.02 2.73
N GLY A 324 6.67 -20.22 1.83
CA GLY A 324 6.92 -18.80 2.07
C GLY A 324 5.67 -18.06 2.51
N ALA A 325 4.55 -18.28 1.82
CA ALA A 325 3.27 -17.67 2.18
C ALA A 325 2.72 -18.17 3.54
N VAL A 326 2.77 -19.47 3.79
CA VAL A 326 2.35 -20.05 5.09
C VAL A 326 3.16 -19.46 6.24
N TYR A 327 4.48 -19.41 6.10
CA TYR A 327 5.36 -18.88 7.15
C TYR A 327 5.24 -17.37 7.30
N ALA A 328 4.97 -16.62 6.22
CA ALA A 328 4.70 -15.18 6.31
C ALA A 328 3.46 -14.90 7.19
N VAL A 329 2.39 -15.66 7.00
CA VAL A 329 1.19 -15.57 7.86
C VAL A 329 1.55 -15.94 9.30
N LEU A 330 2.22 -17.05 9.52
CA LEU A 330 2.60 -17.50 10.86
C LEU A 330 3.50 -16.49 11.58
N GLU A 331 4.51 -15.96 10.89
CA GLU A 331 5.45 -14.97 11.43
C GLU A 331 4.73 -13.69 11.86
N SER A 332 3.86 -13.16 11.00
CA SER A 332 3.11 -11.95 11.33
C SER A 332 2.18 -12.13 12.53
N LEU A 333 1.51 -13.28 12.64
CA LEU A 333 0.70 -13.62 13.82
C LEU A 333 1.55 -13.76 15.08
N SER A 334 2.70 -14.44 14.98
CA SER A 334 3.62 -14.61 16.11
C SER A 334 4.13 -13.27 16.64
N ARG A 335 4.42 -12.33 15.76
CA ARG A 335 4.84 -10.96 16.12
C ARG A 335 3.71 -10.19 16.83
N ILE A 336 2.46 -10.33 16.39
CA ILE A 336 1.30 -9.73 17.09
C ILE A 336 1.12 -10.34 18.47
N VAL A 337 1.19 -11.67 18.59
CA VAL A 337 1.04 -12.35 19.88
C VAL A 337 2.19 -11.98 20.84
N SER A 338 3.42 -11.91 20.36
CA SER A 338 4.58 -11.49 21.17
C SER A 338 4.46 -10.04 21.68
N ALA A 339 3.72 -9.19 20.96
CA ALA A 339 3.40 -7.84 21.39
C ALA A 339 2.19 -7.75 22.35
N GLY A 340 1.58 -8.88 22.71
CA GLY A 340 0.42 -8.96 23.60
C GLY A 340 -0.93 -8.88 22.86
N GLY A 341 -0.94 -9.00 21.54
CA GLY A 341 -2.16 -8.97 20.73
C GLY A 341 -2.92 -10.30 20.72
N ASP A 342 -4.22 -10.20 20.57
CA ASP A 342 -5.11 -11.35 20.38
C ASP A 342 -5.17 -11.70 18.89
N TYR A 343 -4.55 -12.82 18.51
CA TYR A 343 -4.48 -13.24 17.11
C TYR A 343 -5.87 -13.46 16.49
N SER A 344 -6.90 -13.84 17.28
CA SER A 344 -8.24 -14.10 16.74
C SER A 344 -8.92 -12.87 16.13
N LYS A 345 -8.44 -11.68 16.46
CA LYS A 345 -8.92 -10.39 15.93
C LYS A 345 -8.14 -9.89 14.71
N VAL A 346 -7.12 -10.64 14.29
CA VAL A 346 -6.26 -10.28 13.17
C VAL A 346 -7.04 -10.30 11.85
N ARG A 347 -6.68 -9.36 10.96
CA ARG A 347 -7.11 -9.32 9.56
C ARG A 347 -5.88 -9.12 8.70
N PHE A 348 -5.80 -9.85 7.58
CA PHE A 348 -4.65 -9.80 6.71
C PHE A 348 -4.86 -8.86 5.53
N THR A 349 -3.79 -8.30 5.05
CA THR A 349 -3.63 -7.78 3.71
C THR A 349 -2.36 -8.36 3.12
N PHE A 350 -2.39 -8.68 1.83
CA PHE A 350 -1.28 -9.33 1.16
C PHE A 350 -0.76 -8.43 0.05
N GLN A 351 0.56 -8.35 -0.06
CA GLN A 351 1.27 -7.72 -1.15
C GLN A 351 2.15 -8.78 -1.81
N GLU A 352 2.09 -8.91 -3.12
CA GLU A 352 2.77 -9.98 -3.86
C GLU A 352 3.74 -9.41 -4.89
N TYR A 353 4.88 -10.09 -5.06
CA TYR A 353 5.89 -9.79 -6.07
C TYR A 353 6.37 -11.06 -6.74
N PHE A 354 6.17 -11.19 -8.05
CA PHE A 354 6.67 -12.33 -8.83
C PHE A 354 7.43 -11.87 -10.08
N ARG A 355 8.20 -12.75 -10.67
CA ARG A 355 8.83 -12.49 -11.95
C ARG A 355 7.75 -12.19 -13.00
N ARG A 356 8.09 -11.42 -14.03
CA ARG A 356 7.16 -11.10 -15.12
C ARG A 356 6.53 -12.39 -15.66
N MET A 357 5.22 -12.40 -15.71
CA MET A 357 4.46 -13.52 -16.27
C MET A 357 4.70 -13.64 -17.77
N SER A 358 4.67 -14.88 -18.26
CA SER A 358 4.75 -15.25 -19.66
C SER A 358 3.67 -16.28 -19.95
N GLU A 359 3.62 -16.81 -21.16
CA GLU A 359 2.72 -17.92 -21.51
C GLU A 359 3.19 -19.28 -20.94
N GLU A 360 4.34 -19.30 -20.27
CA GLU A 360 4.90 -20.51 -19.69
C GLU A 360 4.12 -20.94 -18.44
N PRO A 361 3.47 -22.12 -18.42
CA PRO A 361 2.64 -22.59 -17.31
C PRO A 361 3.37 -22.68 -15.97
N LYS A 362 4.67 -22.98 -15.96
CA LYS A 362 5.48 -23.04 -14.74
C LYS A 362 5.69 -21.68 -14.07
N ARG A 363 5.68 -20.58 -14.81
CA ARG A 363 5.77 -19.25 -14.21
C ARG A 363 4.53 -18.90 -13.40
N TRP A 364 3.37 -19.34 -13.87
CA TRP A 364 2.10 -19.16 -13.16
C TRP A 364 1.98 -20.02 -11.90
N SER A 365 2.82 -21.06 -11.76
CA SER A 365 2.85 -21.86 -10.53
C SER A 365 3.28 -21.09 -9.31
N GLN A 366 4.15 -20.09 -9.46
CA GLN A 366 4.67 -19.31 -8.32
C GLN A 366 3.56 -18.51 -7.62
N PRO A 367 2.82 -17.61 -8.30
CA PRO A 367 1.71 -16.91 -7.67
C PRO A 367 0.60 -17.86 -7.21
N PHE A 368 0.31 -18.90 -7.98
CA PHE A 368 -0.71 -19.88 -7.60
C PHE A 368 -0.33 -20.63 -6.30
N ALA A 369 0.91 -21.11 -6.19
CA ALA A 369 1.39 -21.79 -4.99
C ALA A 369 1.40 -20.86 -3.77
N ALA A 370 1.82 -19.62 -3.93
CA ALA A 370 1.79 -18.61 -2.87
C ALA A 370 0.35 -18.32 -2.41
N LEU A 371 -0.57 -18.12 -3.36
CA LEU A 371 -1.99 -17.93 -3.06
C LEU A 371 -2.58 -19.12 -2.29
N LEU A 372 -2.26 -20.34 -2.72
CA LEU A 372 -2.71 -21.55 -2.04
C LEU A 372 -2.15 -21.68 -0.63
N GLY A 373 -0.88 -21.32 -0.41
CA GLY A 373 -0.25 -21.29 0.91
C GLY A 373 -0.93 -20.29 1.85
N ALA A 374 -1.16 -19.07 1.36
CA ALA A 374 -1.87 -18.05 2.12
C ALA A 374 -3.32 -18.44 2.43
N TYR A 375 -4.02 -19.03 1.45
CA TYR A 375 -5.39 -19.54 1.64
C TYR A 375 -5.44 -20.61 2.73
N ASN A 376 -4.57 -21.62 2.65
CA ASN A 376 -4.52 -22.70 3.64
C ASN A 376 -4.20 -22.17 5.04
N ALA A 377 -3.28 -21.22 5.16
CA ALA A 377 -2.96 -20.61 6.45
C ALA A 377 -4.17 -19.84 7.01
N GLN A 378 -4.85 -19.05 6.19
CA GLN A 378 -6.07 -18.33 6.61
C GLN A 378 -7.17 -19.27 7.11
N ILE A 379 -7.43 -20.36 6.38
CA ILE A 379 -8.41 -21.37 6.79
C ILE A 379 -7.96 -22.06 8.08
N GLY A 380 -6.67 -22.44 8.18
CA GLY A 380 -6.13 -23.11 9.37
C GLY A 380 -6.24 -22.26 10.65
N PHE A 381 -6.06 -20.95 10.55
CA PHE A 381 -6.21 -20.03 11.67
C PHE A 381 -7.63 -19.49 11.85
N GLY A 382 -8.53 -19.69 10.89
CA GLY A 382 -9.88 -19.11 10.90
C GLY A 382 -9.89 -17.59 10.75
N LEU A 383 -8.90 -17.01 10.05
CA LEU A 383 -8.70 -15.56 9.92
C LEU A 383 -8.83 -15.10 8.48
N PRO A 384 -9.70 -14.12 8.18
CA PRO A 384 -9.87 -13.62 6.82
C PRO A 384 -8.87 -12.50 6.49
N SER A 385 -8.61 -12.33 5.19
CA SER A 385 -8.08 -11.09 4.64
C SER A 385 -9.18 -10.03 4.47
N ILE A 386 -8.80 -8.75 4.49
CA ILE A 386 -9.73 -7.63 4.27
C ILE A 386 -10.01 -7.36 2.79
N GLY A 387 -9.36 -8.08 1.92
CA GLY A 387 -9.49 -8.08 0.47
C GLY A 387 -8.20 -8.60 -0.15
N PRO A 388 -8.24 -9.19 -1.35
CA PRO A 388 -7.03 -9.42 -2.09
C PRO A 388 -6.52 -8.05 -2.55
N ALA A 389 -5.31 -7.71 -2.21
CA ALA A 389 -4.57 -6.70 -2.94
C ALA A 389 -4.21 -7.30 -4.31
N LEU A 390 -5.20 -7.49 -5.18
CA LEU A 390 -5.01 -7.80 -6.58
C LEU A 390 -4.46 -6.55 -7.26
N VAL A 391 -3.21 -6.26 -6.97
CA VAL A 391 -2.46 -5.33 -7.80
C VAL A 391 -2.10 -6.07 -9.08
N ARG A 392 -2.70 -5.65 -10.17
CA ARG A 392 -2.50 -6.20 -11.53
C ARG A 392 -1.09 -5.98 -12.10
N HIS A 393 -0.08 -5.63 -11.30
CA HIS A 393 1.33 -5.55 -11.72
C HIS A 393 2.23 -5.95 -10.55
N TRP A 394 2.71 -6.95 -10.61
CA TRP A 394 3.59 -8.06 -10.23
C TRP A 394 4.91 -7.61 -9.66
N THR A 395 4.99 -7.66 -8.34
CA THR A 395 6.26 -7.87 -7.67
C THR A 395 6.02 -8.02 -6.16
N GLY A 396 6.22 -9.19 -5.57
CA GLY A 396 5.62 -9.62 -4.34
C GLY A 396 6.43 -9.57 -3.07
N CYS A 397 5.89 -9.03 -2.04
CA CYS A 397 6.22 -9.24 -0.65
C CYS A 397 4.93 -9.50 0.12
N TRP A 398 4.98 -10.35 1.11
CA TRP A 398 3.81 -10.63 1.94
C TRP A 398 3.80 -9.70 3.13
N LEU A 399 2.85 -8.80 3.19
CA LEU A 399 2.51 -8.05 4.39
C LEU A 399 1.22 -8.60 4.97
N SER A 400 1.23 -8.96 6.23
CA SER A 400 -0.01 -9.12 6.96
C SER A 400 -0.23 -7.90 7.84
N TRP A 401 -1.37 -7.30 7.69
CA TRP A 401 -1.75 -6.12 8.43
C TRP A 401 -2.97 -6.39 9.30
N THR A 402 -2.94 -5.90 10.53
CA THR A 402 -4.02 -6.15 11.45
C THR A 402 -4.29 -5.00 12.38
N PRO A 403 -5.47 -4.40 12.35
CA PRO A 403 -5.94 -3.62 13.48
C PRO A 403 -6.52 -4.56 14.54
N THR A 404 -5.86 -4.68 15.68
CA THR A 404 -6.46 -5.26 16.87
C THR A 404 -6.83 -4.15 17.83
N MET A 405 -8.12 -3.95 18.08
CA MET A 405 -8.58 -3.15 19.20
C MET A 405 -8.66 -4.06 20.43
N LEU A 406 -7.86 -3.78 21.44
CA LEU A 406 -8.09 -4.34 22.78
C LEU A 406 -9.24 -3.57 23.40
N PRO A 407 -10.30 -4.22 23.87
CA PRO A 407 -11.33 -3.55 24.66
C PRO A 407 -10.71 -3.04 25.95
N SER A 408 -11.01 -1.82 26.32
CA SER A 408 -10.70 -1.27 27.64
C SER A 408 -11.41 -2.14 28.69
N THR A 409 -10.67 -2.97 29.40
CA THR A 409 -11.16 -3.60 30.63
C THR A 409 -11.01 -2.61 31.76
N HIS A 410 -11.87 -1.62 31.83
CA HIS A 410 -12.19 -0.89 33.05
C HIS A 410 -13.63 -0.47 32.97
N THR A 411 -14.48 -1.29 33.54
CA THR A 411 -15.73 -0.85 34.17
C THR A 411 -15.38 -0.12 35.48
N PRO A 412 -16.15 0.92 35.87
CA PRO A 412 -15.84 1.78 37.00
C PRO A 412 -15.77 1.09 38.33
#